data_331b6e7b4289b80cef7965bfb50100ab
#
_entry.id   331b6e7b4289b80cef7965bfb50100ab
#
_cell.length_a   1.000
_cell.length_b   1.000
_cell.length_c   1.000
_cell.angle_alpha   90.00
_cell.angle_beta   90.00
_cell.angle_gamma   90.00
#
_symmetry.space_group_name_H-M   'P 1'
#
loop_
_entity.id
_entity.type
_entity.pdbx_description
1 polymer ?
#
loop_
_entity_poly.entity_id
_entity_poly.type
_entity_poly.pdbx_seq_one_letter_code
_entity_poly.pdbx_strand_id
1 'polypeptide(L)'
;MSTRNAYRPAATPAPLARKRAALMVSAAAIALIALPGSVAFAQTAGTPGPNVLPQDPTVVAGGAGFSTTGANLNVTQGTDRVVIDWRSFDIGSDAAVNFYQPDTTSIAVNRVSGGGMPSQIHGALTANGVVVVLNPNGVLFSASSRVDVGGLVASTGQMNVDRFMAGDQRLEFTGATGGAIVTSGQINIAGAGLGAFVAPSVRNDGVINARLGRVALAAGETFTLDLAGDRLIELGLGANTPLVENYGSILADGGRVQLSALAAGVVVDQVINAGGHISVSSAHQDGGTIVLEGESVTVSGTLDASGATGGGDIRALADHLTLTADARLDAAATVAGDGGFIETSGYQTASIADGATVSAAGAGGAAGTWLIDPLNLTIISGADDGIVSGSTVTAGTIEASLGGGTNVSLTTNQSGSDDGDLTVAGSINATSTGGASLILTGRRIQATGGSTISIAGGNLTLNVNAVNTLADTTVSGNWIQDALNVVGTVSGNV
;
A
#
# COMPACT_ATOMS: atom_id res chain seq x y z
N MET A 1 -20.12 -58.14 -23.36
CA MET A 1 -18.80 -58.11 -22.73
C MET A 1 -18.30 -56.69 -22.77
N SER A 2 -18.43 -55.94 -21.70
CA SER A 2 -18.10 -54.53 -21.60
C SER A 2 -16.94 -54.42 -20.60
N THR A 3 -15.79 -53.99 -21.10
CA THR A 3 -14.60 -53.69 -20.30
C THR A 3 -14.62 -52.21 -19.86
N ARG A 4 -14.86 -51.99 -18.57
CA ARG A 4 -14.73 -50.67 -17.96
C ARG A 4 -13.24 -50.32 -17.79
N ASN A 5 -12.82 -49.24 -18.41
CA ASN A 5 -11.51 -48.62 -18.17
C ASN A 5 -11.57 -47.85 -16.83
N ALA A 6 -10.79 -48.27 -15.85
CA ALA A 6 -10.65 -47.59 -14.58
C ALA A 6 -9.66 -46.43 -14.71
N TYR A 7 -10.15 -45.23 -14.47
CA TYR A 7 -9.36 -44.02 -14.36
C TYR A 7 -8.53 -44.07 -13.06
N ARG A 8 -7.21 -43.98 -13.17
CA ARG A 8 -6.25 -43.92 -12.08
C ARG A 8 -5.88 -42.46 -11.86
N PRO A 9 -6.15 -41.85 -10.69
CA PRO A 9 -5.70 -40.49 -10.42
C PRO A 9 -4.17 -40.45 -10.24
N ALA A 10 -3.54 -39.42 -10.81
CA ALA A 10 -2.12 -39.15 -10.69
C ALA A 10 -1.77 -38.77 -9.25
N ALA A 11 -0.65 -39.29 -8.79
CA ALA A 11 -0.11 -39.06 -7.45
C ALA A 11 0.34 -37.61 -7.28
N THR A 12 -0.10 -36.99 -6.22
CA THR A 12 0.35 -35.69 -5.71
C THR A 12 1.81 -35.80 -5.28
N PRO A 13 2.72 -34.87 -5.63
CA PRO A 13 4.09 -34.88 -5.12
C PRO A 13 4.10 -34.48 -3.65
N ALA A 14 4.85 -35.25 -2.85
CA ALA A 14 5.07 -35.00 -1.43
C ALA A 14 5.87 -33.71 -1.18
N PRO A 15 5.63 -32.98 -0.09
CA PRO A 15 6.39 -31.78 0.25
C PRO A 15 7.82 -32.13 0.65
N LEU A 16 8.78 -31.42 0.06
CA LEU A 16 10.21 -31.49 0.38
C LEU A 16 10.45 -31.02 1.82
N ALA A 17 10.83 -31.94 2.70
CA ALA A 17 11.28 -31.65 4.05
C ALA A 17 12.60 -30.84 4.02
N ARG A 18 12.51 -29.54 4.35
CA ARG A 18 13.70 -28.68 4.56
C ARG A 18 14.30 -28.98 5.93
N LYS A 19 15.53 -29.47 5.94
CA LYS A 19 16.37 -29.61 7.15
C LYS A 19 16.66 -28.20 7.70
N ARG A 20 16.14 -27.89 8.89
CA ARG A 20 16.49 -26.69 9.66
C ARG A 20 17.88 -26.85 10.27
N ALA A 21 18.81 -25.98 9.90
CA ALA A 21 20.00 -25.73 10.70
C ALA A 21 19.64 -24.65 11.72
N ALA A 22 19.61 -25.02 12.99
CA ALA A 22 19.41 -24.06 14.08
C ALA A 22 20.71 -23.26 14.26
N LEU A 23 20.71 -21.99 13.89
CA LEU A 23 21.73 -21.02 14.27
C LEU A 23 21.17 -20.20 15.43
N MET A 24 21.68 -20.45 16.64
CA MET A 24 21.40 -19.58 17.78
C MET A 24 22.18 -18.26 17.57
N VAL A 25 21.48 -17.17 17.31
CA VAL A 25 22.01 -15.81 17.38
C VAL A 25 21.33 -15.12 18.56
N SER A 26 22.15 -14.72 19.53
CA SER A 26 21.73 -14.00 20.72
C SER A 26 21.09 -12.65 20.35
N ALA A 27 19.88 -12.42 20.88
CA ALA A 27 19.17 -11.16 20.74
C ALA A 27 19.89 -10.06 21.55
N ALA A 28 20.57 -9.16 20.86
CA ALA A 28 20.84 -7.81 21.34
C ALA A 28 19.91 -6.88 20.54
N ALA A 29 18.82 -6.48 21.14
CA ALA A 29 17.93 -5.46 20.58
C ALA A 29 18.68 -4.12 20.62
N ILE A 30 19.26 -3.75 19.49
CA ILE A 30 19.66 -2.36 19.23
C ILE A 30 18.43 -1.77 18.54
N ALA A 31 17.72 -0.87 19.22
CA ALA A 31 16.79 0.05 18.60
C ALA A 31 17.59 0.94 17.64
N LEU A 32 17.74 0.52 16.42
CA LEU A 32 18.27 1.35 15.35
C LEU A 32 17.15 2.29 14.95
N ILE A 33 17.18 3.52 15.43
CA ILE A 33 16.43 4.61 14.84
C ILE A 33 16.97 4.71 13.41
N ALA A 34 16.26 4.15 12.45
CA ALA A 34 16.58 4.30 11.05
C ALA A 34 16.42 5.78 10.72
N LEU A 35 17.53 6.48 10.60
CA LEU A 35 17.57 7.74 9.87
C LEU A 35 17.01 7.44 8.47
N PRO A 36 16.13 8.29 7.92
CA PRO A 36 15.58 8.06 6.59
C PRO A 36 16.76 7.87 5.64
N GLY A 37 16.86 6.66 5.08
CA GLY A 37 17.88 6.34 4.10
C GLY A 37 17.74 7.27 2.92
N SER A 38 18.74 8.10 2.65
CA SER A 38 18.76 8.93 1.45
C SER A 38 18.84 7.99 0.24
N VAL A 39 17.83 8.04 -0.62
CA VAL A 39 17.89 7.37 -1.93
C VAL A 39 19.03 8.03 -2.71
N ALA A 40 20.15 7.33 -2.85
CA ALA A 40 21.29 7.83 -3.58
C ALA A 40 21.09 7.56 -5.08
N PHE A 41 21.01 8.62 -5.87
CA PHE A 41 21.23 8.47 -7.30
C PHE A 41 22.68 8.03 -7.53
N ALA A 42 22.88 7.00 -8.37
CA ALA A 42 24.20 6.40 -8.62
C ALA A 42 25.24 7.38 -9.19
N GLN A 43 24.82 8.54 -9.67
CA GLN A 43 25.67 9.67 -10.07
C GLN A 43 25.08 10.96 -9.53
N THR A 44 25.89 11.79 -8.87
CA THR A 44 25.54 13.18 -8.54
C THR A 44 25.54 14.00 -9.84
N ALA A 45 24.40 13.97 -10.53
CA ALA A 45 24.16 14.91 -11.62
C ALA A 45 24.13 16.32 -11.01
N GLY A 46 24.91 17.24 -11.58
CA GLY A 46 24.77 18.65 -11.22
C GLY A 46 23.33 19.11 -11.52
N THR A 47 22.80 20.05 -10.74
CA THR A 47 21.50 20.65 -11.01
C THR A 47 21.51 21.30 -12.40
N PRO A 48 20.54 21.02 -13.29
CA PRO A 48 20.47 21.68 -14.60
C PRO A 48 20.31 23.19 -14.45
N GLY A 49 20.88 23.92 -15.38
CA GLY A 49 20.70 25.37 -15.42
C GLY A 49 19.22 25.78 -15.53
N PRO A 50 18.84 26.98 -15.08
CA PRO A 50 17.43 27.35 -14.91
C PRO A 50 16.60 27.29 -16.20
N ASN A 51 17.22 27.50 -17.37
CA ASN A 51 16.53 27.49 -18.67
C ASN A 51 16.76 26.21 -19.48
N VAL A 52 17.30 25.13 -18.87
CA VAL A 52 17.57 23.89 -19.60
C VAL A 52 16.25 23.26 -20.04
N LEU A 53 16.22 22.78 -21.28
CA LEU A 53 15.11 22.06 -21.89
C LEU A 53 15.56 20.68 -22.34
N PRO A 54 14.64 19.71 -22.51
CA PRO A 54 14.93 18.42 -23.14
C PRO A 54 15.68 18.57 -24.47
N GLN A 55 16.63 17.67 -24.73
CA GLN A 55 17.58 17.75 -25.83
C GLN A 55 17.38 16.68 -26.89
N ASP A 56 17.58 17.06 -28.16
CA ASP A 56 17.67 16.18 -29.33
C ASP A 56 16.48 15.22 -29.48
N PRO A 57 15.23 15.73 -29.64
CA PRO A 57 14.06 14.89 -29.83
C PRO A 57 14.09 14.19 -31.18
N THR A 58 13.75 12.89 -31.16
CA THR A 58 13.54 12.09 -32.35
C THR A 58 12.21 11.35 -32.23
N VAL A 59 11.25 11.61 -33.13
CA VAL A 59 10.01 10.88 -33.19
C VAL A 59 10.27 9.49 -33.76
N VAL A 60 10.06 8.45 -32.95
CA VAL A 60 10.29 7.05 -33.31
C VAL A 60 9.03 6.44 -33.92
N ALA A 61 7.86 6.77 -33.37
CA ALA A 61 6.57 6.29 -33.85
C ALA A 61 5.47 7.32 -33.55
N GLY A 62 4.44 7.36 -34.38
CA GLY A 62 3.42 8.40 -34.31
C GLY A 62 3.86 9.71 -34.96
N GLY A 63 3.27 10.83 -34.53
CA GLY A 63 3.55 12.16 -35.08
C GLY A 63 3.64 13.22 -33.99
N ALA A 64 4.71 14.02 -33.98
CA ALA A 64 4.85 15.18 -33.13
C ALA A 64 5.70 16.26 -33.80
N GLY A 65 5.38 17.53 -33.52
CA GLY A 65 6.18 18.71 -33.89
C GLY A 65 6.71 19.39 -32.65
N PHE A 66 7.86 20.10 -32.81
CA PHE A 66 8.53 20.79 -31.71
C PHE A 66 8.72 22.25 -32.03
N SER A 67 8.46 23.13 -31.08
CA SER A 67 8.78 24.54 -31.18
C SER A 67 9.29 25.06 -29.84
N THR A 68 10.34 25.89 -29.89
CA THR A 68 10.95 26.46 -28.69
C THR A 68 10.86 27.98 -28.76
N THR A 69 10.43 28.59 -27.65
CA THR A 69 10.40 30.05 -27.48
C THR A 69 10.98 30.40 -26.11
N GLY A 70 12.18 30.94 -26.08
CA GLY A 70 12.92 31.15 -24.83
C GLY A 70 13.17 29.82 -24.11
N ALA A 71 12.77 29.72 -22.83
CA ALA A 71 12.86 28.52 -22.03
C ALA A 71 11.58 27.66 -22.09
N ASN A 72 10.73 27.80 -23.10
CA ASN A 72 9.51 27.03 -23.29
C ASN A 72 9.65 26.11 -24.50
N LEU A 73 9.50 24.81 -24.30
CA LEU A 73 9.40 23.81 -25.36
C LEU A 73 7.94 23.38 -25.48
N ASN A 74 7.39 23.55 -26.69
CA ASN A 74 6.06 23.07 -27.03
C ASN A 74 6.18 21.84 -27.91
N VAL A 75 5.50 20.77 -27.51
CA VAL A 75 5.38 19.52 -28.24
C VAL A 75 3.94 19.40 -28.73
N THR A 76 3.72 19.52 -30.04
CA THR A 76 2.39 19.35 -30.63
C THR A 76 2.27 17.93 -31.17
N GLN A 77 1.51 17.10 -30.49
CA GLN A 77 1.24 15.72 -30.85
C GLN A 77 0.15 15.65 -31.93
N GLY A 78 0.43 14.94 -33.02
CA GLY A 78 -0.50 14.81 -34.13
C GLY A 78 -1.26 13.49 -34.21
N THR A 79 -0.94 12.52 -33.35
CA THR A 79 -1.55 11.18 -33.31
C THR A 79 -1.90 10.82 -31.85
N ASP A 80 -2.87 9.92 -31.63
CA ASP A 80 -3.28 9.53 -30.27
C ASP A 80 -2.14 8.93 -29.44
N ARG A 81 -1.17 8.31 -30.10
CA ARG A 81 0.02 7.71 -29.48
C ARG A 81 1.26 8.20 -30.21
N VAL A 82 2.28 8.59 -29.43
CA VAL A 82 3.59 8.99 -29.97
C VAL A 82 4.69 8.44 -29.07
N VAL A 83 5.82 8.07 -29.68
CA VAL A 83 7.07 7.71 -28.99
C VAL A 83 8.15 8.65 -29.46
N ILE A 84 8.78 9.34 -28.52
CA ILE A 84 9.83 10.31 -28.73
C ILE A 84 11.07 9.87 -27.93
N ASP A 85 12.20 9.71 -28.62
CA ASP A 85 13.49 9.51 -27.97
C ASP A 85 14.19 10.85 -27.76
N TRP A 86 14.78 10.98 -26.58
CA TRP A 86 15.51 12.17 -26.16
C TRP A 86 16.93 11.78 -25.74
N ARG A 87 17.90 12.66 -25.97
CA ARG A 87 19.23 12.54 -25.39
C ARG A 87 19.20 12.80 -23.88
N SER A 88 18.46 13.81 -23.46
CA SER A 88 18.15 14.10 -22.04
C SER A 88 16.75 14.69 -21.94
N PHE A 89 16.07 14.43 -20.82
CA PHE A 89 14.74 14.99 -20.52
C PHE A 89 14.82 15.74 -19.19
N ASP A 90 15.52 16.89 -19.22
CA ASP A 90 15.68 17.80 -18.09
C ASP A 90 14.88 19.07 -18.30
N ILE A 91 14.26 19.60 -17.23
CA ILE A 91 13.51 20.84 -17.23
C ILE A 91 14.07 21.73 -16.12
N GLY A 92 14.75 22.81 -16.48
CA GLY A 92 15.31 23.78 -15.55
C GLY A 92 14.22 24.51 -14.76
N SER A 93 14.60 25.18 -13.67
CA SER A 93 13.64 25.83 -12.75
C SER A 93 12.78 26.92 -13.41
N ASP A 94 13.29 27.59 -14.42
CA ASP A 94 12.62 28.68 -15.17
C ASP A 94 12.13 28.18 -16.54
N ALA A 95 12.25 26.88 -16.81
CA ALA A 95 11.86 26.26 -18.07
C ALA A 95 10.49 25.58 -17.98
N ALA A 96 9.84 25.43 -19.13
CA ALA A 96 8.59 24.74 -19.27
C ALA A 96 8.56 23.80 -20.48
N VAL A 97 7.93 22.66 -20.34
CA VAL A 97 7.60 21.73 -21.44
C VAL A 97 6.10 21.56 -21.48
N ASN A 98 5.50 21.84 -22.63
CA ASN A 98 4.05 21.82 -22.83
C ASN A 98 3.70 20.84 -23.93
N PHE A 99 2.91 19.82 -23.60
CA PHE A 99 2.37 18.86 -24.55
C PHE A 99 0.95 19.29 -24.94
N TYR A 100 0.75 19.50 -26.22
CA TYR A 100 -0.56 19.73 -26.85
C TYR A 100 -0.94 18.46 -27.59
N GLN A 101 -1.82 17.68 -26.99
CA GLN A 101 -2.22 16.35 -27.46
C GLN A 101 -3.61 16.40 -28.10
N PRO A 102 -3.97 15.48 -29.02
CA PRO A 102 -5.27 15.46 -29.68
C PRO A 102 -6.44 15.45 -28.71
N ASP A 103 -6.33 14.65 -27.63
CA ASP A 103 -7.35 14.58 -26.58
C ASP A 103 -6.76 14.18 -25.21
N THR A 104 -7.61 14.04 -24.20
CA THR A 104 -7.21 13.69 -22.83
C THR A 104 -6.77 12.24 -22.65
N THR A 105 -7.05 11.36 -23.62
CA THR A 105 -6.66 9.94 -23.62
C THR A 105 -5.40 9.68 -24.44
N SER A 106 -4.93 10.68 -25.18
CA SER A 106 -3.71 10.61 -25.98
C SER A 106 -2.48 10.44 -25.10
N ILE A 107 -1.50 9.64 -25.54
CA ILE A 107 -0.32 9.25 -24.77
C ILE A 107 0.96 9.64 -25.50
N ALA A 108 1.82 10.41 -24.82
CA ALA A 108 3.17 10.74 -25.28
C ALA A 108 4.22 9.98 -24.44
N VAL A 109 4.90 9.02 -25.07
CA VAL A 109 6.01 8.31 -24.44
C VAL A 109 7.32 9.01 -24.74
N ASN A 110 8.01 9.47 -23.70
CA ASN A 110 9.28 10.17 -23.77
C ASN A 110 10.35 9.24 -23.18
N ARG A 111 11.21 8.68 -24.04
CA ARG A 111 12.29 7.78 -23.64
C ARG A 111 13.63 8.51 -23.67
N VAL A 112 14.38 8.39 -22.59
CA VAL A 112 15.75 8.93 -22.53
C VAL A 112 16.72 7.83 -22.90
N SER A 113 17.43 8.00 -24.02
CA SER A 113 18.35 7.01 -24.56
C SER A 113 19.83 7.41 -24.46
N GLY A 114 20.09 8.63 -23.97
CA GLY A 114 21.44 9.21 -23.89
C GLY A 114 21.90 9.56 -22.47
N GLY A 115 23.17 9.89 -22.33
CA GLY A 115 23.70 10.64 -21.19
C GLY A 115 24.02 9.88 -19.91
N GLY A 116 23.43 8.73 -19.64
CA GLY A 116 23.67 7.97 -18.40
C GLY A 116 23.27 8.68 -17.10
N MET A 117 22.44 9.74 -17.19
CA MET A 117 22.03 10.59 -16.08
C MET A 117 20.52 10.48 -15.85
N PRO A 118 20.02 10.63 -14.62
CA PRO A 118 18.60 10.72 -14.35
C PRO A 118 18.00 12.00 -14.99
N SER A 119 16.73 11.93 -15.34
CA SER A 119 15.96 13.13 -15.73
C SER A 119 15.67 13.98 -14.50
N GLN A 120 15.93 15.29 -14.60
CA GLN A 120 15.72 16.24 -13.52
C GLN A 120 14.66 17.27 -13.92
N ILE A 121 13.49 17.21 -13.31
CA ILE A 121 12.37 18.10 -13.54
C ILE A 121 12.34 19.13 -12.40
N HIS A 122 12.77 20.35 -12.65
CA HIS A 122 12.77 21.47 -11.71
C HIS A 122 11.73 22.54 -12.06
N GLY A 123 11.33 22.61 -13.33
CA GLY A 123 10.38 23.57 -13.88
C GLY A 123 9.00 22.98 -14.09
N ALA A 124 8.31 23.51 -15.10
CA ALA A 124 6.93 23.14 -15.40
C ALA A 124 6.85 22.04 -16.48
N LEU A 125 5.96 21.07 -16.25
CA LEU A 125 5.57 20.07 -17.24
C LEU A 125 4.04 20.06 -17.34
N THR A 126 3.50 20.41 -18.52
CA THR A 126 2.04 20.44 -18.72
C THR A 126 1.60 19.57 -19.87
N ALA A 127 0.42 18.98 -19.77
CA ALA A 127 -0.20 18.19 -20.82
C ALA A 127 -1.72 18.08 -20.62
N ASN A 128 -2.46 18.06 -21.72
CA ASN A 128 -3.89 17.76 -21.64
C ASN A 128 -4.20 16.26 -21.64
N GLY A 129 -3.26 15.40 -22.03
CA GLY A 129 -3.36 13.93 -22.00
C GLY A 129 -2.31 13.30 -21.08
N VAL A 130 -1.89 12.09 -21.42
CA VAL A 130 -0.96 11.29 -20.62
C VAL A 130 0.48 11.49 -21.08
N VAL A 131 1.37 11.78 -20.14
CA VAL A 131 2.82 11.85 -20.35
C VAL A 131 3.49 10.65 -19.69
N VAL A 132 4.28 9.92 -20.46
CA VAL A 132 5.12 8.82 -19.96
C VAL A 132 6.59 9.28 -20.08
N VAL A 133 7.34 9.21 -18.96
CA VAL A 133 8.78 9.50 -18.91
C VAL A 133 9.52 8.24 -18.53
N LEU A 134 10.36 7.73 -19.45
CA LEU A 134 11.17 6.53 -19.26
C LEU A 134 12.64 6.89 -19.26
N ASN A 135 13.30 6.73 -18.10
CA ASN A 135 14.75 6.91 -18.01
C ASN A 135 15.37 5.84 -17.10
N PRO A 136 16.16 4.89 -17.66
CA PRO A 136 16.81 3.83 -16.88
C PRO A 136 17.66 4.33 -15.70
N ASN A 137 18.12 5.58 -15.76
CA ASN A 137 18.97 6.17 -14.71
C ASN A 137 18.17 6.83 -13.59
N GLY A 138 16.84 6.93 -13.73
CA GLY A 138 15.95 7.54 -12.74
C GLY A 138 15.25 8.81 -13.22
N VAL A 139 14.30 9.28 -12.41
CA VAL A 139 13.57 10.53 -12.62
C VAL A 139 13.42 11.27 -11.28
N LEU A 140 13.85 12.52 -11.25
CA LEU A 140 13.71 13.40 -10.10
C LEU A 140 12.73 14.54 -10.43
N PHE A 141 11.64 14.62 -9.69
CA PHE A 141 10.78 15.81 -9.62
C PHE A 141 11.18 16.59 -8.37
N SER A 142 11.92 17.69 -8.56
CA SER A 142 12.44 18.48 -7.43
C SER A 142 11.34 19.28 -6.73
N ALA A 143 11.66 19.85 -5.57
CA ALA A 143 10.70 20.65 -4.79
C ALA A 143 10.15 21.88 -5.55
N SER A 144 10.84 22.36 -6.57
CA SER A 144 10.37 23.46 -7.43
C SER A 144 9.52 22.99 -8.61
N SER A 145 9.48 21.69 -8.90
CA SER A 145 8.74 21.17 -10.05
C SER A 145 7.22 21.38 -9.91
N ARG A 146 6.59 21.68 -11.03
CA ARG A 146 5.15 21.82 -11.17
C ARG A 146 4.69 21.01 -12.37
N VAL A 147 4.04 19.90 -12.08
CA VAL A 147 3.51 19.00 -13.11
C VAL A 147 1.99 19.12 -13.10
N ASP A 148 1.40 19.39 -14.27
CA ASP A 148 -0.05 19.52 -14.45
C ASP A 148 -0.43 18.80 -15.76
N VAL A 149 -0.95 17.58 -15.62
CA VAL A 149 -1.13 16.64 -16.73
C VAL A 149 -2.43 15.84 -16.63
N GLY A 150 -2.92 15.32 -17.76
CA GLY A 150 -4.03 14.37 -17.78
C GLY A 150 -3.72 13.06 -17.06
N GLY A 151 -2.50 12.56 -17.26
CA GLY A 151 -1.93 11.42 -16.56
C GLY A 151 -0.41 11.43 -16.60
N LEU A 152 0.25 10.80 -15.62
CA LEU A 152 1.71 10.72 -15.54
C LEU A 152 2.14 9.26 -15.27
N VAL A 153 3.07 8.78 -16.11
CA VAL A 153 3.81 7.54 -15.82
C VAL A 153 5.30 7.88 -15.81
N ALA A 154 5.98 7.65 -14.70
CA ALA A 154 7.43 7.75 -14.61
C ALA A 154 8.01 6.37 -14.31
N SER A 155 9.01 5.93 -15.11
CA SER A 155 9.61 4.61 -14.87
C SER A 155 11.06 4.56 -15.31
N THR A 156 11.81 3.67 -14.66
CA THR A 156 13.16 3.27 -15.07
C THR A 156 13.15 2.03 -16.00
N GLY A 157 11.99 1.39 -16.20
CA GLY A 157 11.81 0.28 -17.12
C GLY A 157 11.66 0.72 -18.58
N GLN A 158 11.74 -0.25 -19.46
CA GLN A 158 11.50 -0.10 -20.90
C GLN A 158 10.21 -0.79 -21.30
N MET A 159 9.57 -0.31 -22.38
CA MET A 159 8.33 -0.87 -22.91
C MET A 159 8.49 -1.29 -24.36
N ASN A 160 7.62 -2.21 -24.80
CA ASN A 160 7.53 -2.61 -26.20
C ASN A 160 6.76 -1.56 -27.01
N VAL A 161 7.45 -0.87 -27.95
CA VAL A 161 6.88 0.19 -28.78
C VAL A 161 5.81 -0.34 -29.72
N ASP A 162 6.02 -1.51 -30.32
CA ASP A 162 5.08 -2.05 -31.32
C ASP A 162 3.74 -2.39 -30.66
N ARG A 163 3.76 -3.03 -29.49
CA ARG A 163 2.55 -3.31 -28.70
C ARG A 163 1.85 -2.02 -28.26
N PHE A 164 2.62 -1.04 -27.81
CA PHE A 164 2.06 0.27 -27.44
C PHE A 164 1.36 0.92 -28.65
N MET A 165 2.01 0.96 -29.82
CA MET A 165 1.44 1.57 -31.03
C MET A 165 0.26 0.77 -31.60
N ALA A 166 0.21 -0.55 -31.35
CA ALA A 166 -0.92 -1.41 -31.72
C ALA A 166 -2.20 -1.15 -30.90
N GLY A 167 -2.10 -0.34 -29.83
CA GLY A 167 -3.25 0.05 -29.01
C GLY A 167 -3.45 -0.82 -27.77
N ASP A 168 -2.47 -1.64 -27.39
CA ASP A 168 -2.56 -2.44 -26.17
C ASP A 168 -2.86 -1.54 -24.97
N GLN A 169 -3.84 -1.96 -24.14
CA GLN A 169 -4.23 -1.28 -22.92
C GLN A 169 -3.40 -1.74 -21.71
N ARG A 170 -2.82 -2.93 -21.80
CA ARG A 170 -1.91 -3.49 -20.80
C ARG A 170 -0.47 -3.34 -21.28
N LEU A 171 0.26 -2.42 -20.68
CA LEU A 171 1.64 -2.13 -21.04
C LEU A 171 2.59 -2.84 -20.09
N GLU A 172 3.39 -3.74 -20.64
CA GLU A 172 4.44 -4.42 -19.91
C GLU A 172 5.74 -3.59 -19.97
N PHE A 173 6.33 -3.37 -18.80
CA PHE A 173 7.61 -2.69 -18.62
C PHE A 173 8.61 -3.66 -18.03
N THR A 174 9.83 -3.64 -18.56
CA THR A 174 10.90 -4.58 -18.17
C THR A 174 12.21 -3.83 -17.99
N GLY A 175 13.15 -4.45 -17.23
CA GLY A 175 14.50 -3.95 -17.10
C GLY A 175 14.64 -2.71 -16.21
N ALA A 176 13.73 -2.52 -15.26
CA ALA A 176 13.88 -1.49 -14.22
C ALA A 176 14.94 -1.91 -13.19
N THR A 177 16.21 -2.00 -13.61
CA THR A 177 17.32 -2.53 -12.79
C THR A 177 18.19 -1.46 -12.14
N GLY A 178 17.99 -0.19 -12.50
CA GLY A 178 18.77 0.93 -11.97
C GLY A 178 17.91 2.16 -11.77
N GLY A 179 18.50 3.19 -11.19
CA GLY A 179 17.85 4.45 -10.94
C GLY A 179 16.74 4.41 -9.88
N ALA A 180 16.28 5.57 -9.50
CA ALA A 180 15.17 5.74 -8.56
C ALA A 180 14.20 6.78 -9.11
N ILE A 181 12.96 6.77 -8.62
CA ILE A 181 12.03 7.87 -8.83
C ILE A 181 11.86 8.59 -7.50
N VAL A 182 12.13 9.89 -7.50
CA VAL A 182 11.94 10.76 -6.34
C VAL A 182 11.04 11.92 -6.73
N THR A 183 9.97 12.12 -5.95
CA THR A 183 9.05 13.24 -6.13
C THR A 183 9.09 14.12 -4.88
N SER A 184 9.49 15.38 -5.04
CA SER A 184 9.52 16.35 -3.93
C SER A 184 8.69 17.61 -4.25
N GLY A 185 8.21 17.73 -5.49
CA GLY A 185 7.42 18.87 -5.96
C GLY A 185 5.93 18.64 -5.94
N GLN A 186 5.22 19.41 -6.74
CA GLN A 186 3.77 19.29 -6.89
C GLN A 186 3.42 18.63 -8.22
N ILE A 187 2.69 17.54 -8.15
CA ILE A 187 2.17 16.78 -9.29
C ILE A 187 0.65 16.79 -9.22
N ASN A 188 0.01 17.45 -10.18
CA ASN A 188 -1.43 17.48 -10.36
C ASN A 188 -1.79 16.61 -11.56
N ILE A 189 -2.64 15.64 -11.34
CA ILE A 189 -3.19 14.75 -12.34
C ILE A 189 -4.68 15.08 -12.47
N ALA A 190 -5.14 15.26 -13.70
CA ALA A 190 -6.53 15.62 -13.97
C ALA A 190 -7.49 14.59 -13.35
N GLY A 191 -8.73 15.02 -13.10
CA GLY A 191 -9.75 14.17 -12.47
C GLY A 191 -9.91 12.83 -13.20
N ALA A 192 -9.95 11.74 -12.44
CA ALA A 192 -9.97 10.34 -12.91
C ALA A 192 -8.71 9.90 -13.69
N GLY A 193 -7.63 10.69 -13.66
CA GLY A 193 -6.37 10.35 -14.32
C GLY A 193 -5.54 9.31 -13.58
N LEU A 194 -4.41 8.94 -14.18
CA LEU A 194 -3.49 7.94 -13.69
C LEU A 194 -2.14 8.56 -13.34
N GLY A 195 -1.65 8.33 -12.11
CA GLY A 195 -0.27 8.55 -11.69
C GLY A 195 0.42 7.24 -11.39
N ALA A 196 1.47 6.88 -12.13
CA ALA A 196 2.23 5.66 -11.87
C ALA A 196 3.72 5.96 -11.81
N PHE A 197 4.36 5.57 -10.72
CA PHE A 197 5.78 5.76 -10.46
C PHE A 197 6.41 4.40 -10.18
N VAL A 198 7.25 3.91 -11.11
CA VAL A 198 7.73 2.53 -11.04
C VAL A 198 9.24 2.44 -11.30
N ALA A 199 9.97 2.01 -10.28
CA ALA A 199 11.43 1.83 -10.30
C ALA A 199 11.83 0.82 -9.21
N PRO A 200 13.09 0.37 -9.12
CA PRO A 200 13.57 -0.38 -7.97
C PRO A 200 13.41 0.37 -6.63
N SER A 201 13.47 1.71 -6.66
CA SER A 201 13.20 2.56 -5.51
C SER A 201 12.32 3.74 -5.92
N VAL A 202 11.23 3.94 -5.17
CA VAL A 202 10.28 5.04 -5.38
C VAL A 202 10.07 5.77 -4.06
N ARG A 203 10.26 7.10 -4.08
CA ARG A 203 10.07 7.94 -2.90
C ARG A 203 9.25 9.18 -3.23
N ASN A 204 8.24 9.44 -2.42
CA ASN A 204 7.46 10.67 -2.45
C ASN A 204 7.70 11.50 -1.18
N ASP A 205 8.27 12.68 -1.35
CA ASP A 205 8.40 13.72 -0.31
C ASP A 205 7.51 14.94 -0.63
N GLY A 206 6.87 14.95 -1.80
CA GLY A 206 6.08 16.06 -2.33
C GLY A 206 4.58 15.85 -2.20
N VAL A 207 3.85 16.45 -3.12
CA VAL A 207 2.39 16.34 -3.19
C VAL A 207 1.97 15.76 -4.54
N ILE A 208 1.29 14.64 -4.52
CA ILE A 208 0.64 14.04 -5.69
C ILE A 208 -0.87 14.19 -5.51
N ASN A 209 -1.51 14.93 -6.39
CA ASN A 209 -2.94 15.19 -6.38
C ASN A 209 -3.59 14.57 -7.62
N ALA A 210 -4.52 13.64 -7.43
CA ALA A 210 -5.18 12.87 -8.49
C ALA A 210 -6.66 12.61 -8.14
N ARG A 211 -7.43 13.65 -7.95
CA ARG A 211 -8.83 13.56 -7.54
C ARG A 211 -9.64 12.59 -8.41
N LEU A 212 -10.36 11.66 -7.78
CA LEU A 212 -11.10 10.55 -8.43
C LEU A 212 -10.19 9.67 -9.30
N GLY A 213 -8.86 9.86 -9.20
CA GLY A 213 -7.88 9.19 -10.02
C GLY A 213 -7.28 7.97 -9.32
N ARG A 214 -6.25 7.45 -9.96
CA ARG A 214 -5.48 6.31 -9.48
C ARG A 214 -4.02 6.71 -9.33
N VAL A 215 -3.44 6.42 -8.18
CA VAL A 215 -2.01 6.65 -7.92
C VAL A 215 -1.35 5.35 -7.52
N ALA A 216 -0.23 5.01 -8.15
CA ALA A 216 0.57 3.87 -7.80
C ALA A 216 2.04 4.25 -7.63
N LEU A 217 2.62 3.86 -6.51
CA LEU A 217 4.05 3.81 -6.29
C LEU A 217 4.45 2.34 -6.18
N ALA A 218 5.30 1.88 -7.10
CA ALA A 218 5.62 0.47 -7.17
C ALA A 218 7.12 0.23 -7.35
N ALA A 219 7.67 -0.67 -6.57
CA ALA A 219 9.06 -1.07 -6.67
C ALA A 219 9.18 -2.51 -7.20
N GLY A 220 9.87 -2.65 -8.35
CA GLY A 220 10.08 -3.94 -9.02
C GLY A 220 10.85 -3.78 -10.33
N GLU A 221 11.36 -4.87 -10.90
CA GLU A 221 12.09 -4.86 -12.17
C GLU A 221 11.20 -4.98 -13.40
N THR A 222 10.09 -5.71 -13.26
CA THR A 222 9.08 -5.87 -14.29
C THR A 222 7.71 -5.54 -13.72
N PHE A 223 6.89 -4.90 -14.52
CA PHE A 223 5.52 -4.60 -14.12
C PHE A 223 4.62 -4.46 -15.35
N THR A 224 3.33 -4.69 -15.14
CA THR A 224 2.30 -4.41 -16.13
C THR A 224 1.41 -3.29 -15.62
N LEU A 225 1.30 -2.23 -16.41
CA LEU A 225 0.39 -1.13 -16.16
C LEU A 225 -0.90 -1.36 -16.95
N ASP A 226 -2.01 -1.42 -16.25
CA ASP A 226 -3.34 -1.54 -16.86
C ASP A 226 -3.98 -0.14 -16.97
N LEU A 227 -4.03 0.37 -18.21
CA LEU A 227 -4.56 1.72 -18.48
C LEU A 227 -6.09 1.78 -18.39
N ALA A 228 -6.79 0.65 -18.55
CA ALA A 228 -8.24 0.60 -18.66
C ALA A 228 -8.94 -0.28 -17.60
N GLY A 229 -8.20 -1.14 -16.90
CA GLY A 229 -8.74 -2.12 -15.95
C GLY A 229 -8.77 -1.68 -14.51
N ASP A 230 -9.27 -2.55 -13.64
CA ASP A 230 -9.38 -2.30 -12.20
C ASP A 230 -8.06 -2.50 -11.44
N ARG A 231 -7.09 -3.20 -12.05
CA ARG A 231 -5.76 -3.45 -11.47
C ARG A 231 -4.78 -2.40 -11.98
N LEU A 232 -4.37 -1.53 -11.08
CA LEU A 232 -3.54 -0.38 -11.41
C LEU A 232 -2.16 -0.81 -11.91
N ILE A 233 -1.47 -1.63 -11.11
CA ILE A 233 -0.16 -2.20 -11.43
C ILE A 233 -0.14 -3.65 -10.97
N GLU A 234 0.32 -4.54 -11.84
CA GLU A 234 0.72 -5.90 -11.50
C GLU A 234 2.25 -5.95 -11.56
N LEU A 235 2.89 -6.20 -10.41
CA LEU A 235 4.33 -6.39 -10.36
C LEU A 235 4.68 -7.80 -10.84
N GLY A 236 5.67 -7.87 -11.72
CA GLY A 236 6.32 -9.11 -12.10
C GLY A 236 7.51 -9.39 -11.17
N LEU A 237 8.29 -10.40 -11.54
CA LEU A 237 9.48 -10.79 -10.80
C LEU A 237 10.56 -9.70 -10.89
N GLY A 238 11.30 -9.48 -9.82
CA GLY A 238 12.47 -8.63 -9.93
C GLY A 238 13.13 -8.15 -8.67
N ALA A 239 13.90 -7.28 -8.68
CA ALA A 239 14.79 -6.38 -7.97
C ALA A 239 15.45 -6.89 -6.68
N ASN A 240 16.70 -6.53 -6.56
CA ASN A 240 17.42 -6.51 -5.31
C ASN A 240 16.88 -5.34 -4.45
N THR A 241 16.26 -5.61 -3.31
CA THR A 241 15.77 -4.62 -2.34
C THR A 241 14.80 -3.55 -2.90
N PRO A 242 13.58 -3.92 -3.30
CA PRO A 242 12.58 -2.94 -3.71
C PRO A 242 12.14 -2.09 -2.51
N LEU A 243 12.10 -0.76 -2.71
CA LEU A 243 11.77 0.21 -1.68
C LEU A 243 10.71 1.19 -2.16
N VAL A 244 9.60 1.29 -1.42
CA VAL A 244 8.58 2.32 -1.62
C VAL A 244 8.45 3.14 -0.35
N GLU A 245 8.63 4.46 -0.48
CA GLU A 245 8.54 5.39 0.64
C GLU A 245 7.57 6.52 0.31
N ASN A 246 6.63 6.80 1.19
CA ASN A 246 5.80 7.97 1.14
C ASN A 246 5.91 8.77 2.44
N TYR A 247 6.60 9.88 2.38
CA TYR A 247 6.69 10.86 3.47
C TYR A 247 5.96 12.16 3.14
N GLY A 248 5.54 12.33 1.90
CA GLY A 248 4.73 13.45 1.42
C GLY A 248 3.23 13.16 1.49
N SER A 249 2.49 13.79 0.59
CA SER A 249 1.02 13.64 0.51
C SER A 249 0.62 13.04 -0.82
N ILE A 250 -0.29 12.07 -0.78
CA ILE A 250 -1.00 11.53 -1.95
C ILE A 250 -2.49 11.76 -1.71
N LEU A 251 -3.10 12.58 -2.57
CA LEU A 251 -4.50 13.00 -2.47
C LEU A 251 -5.26 12.51 -3.70
N ALA A 252 -6.04 11.46 -3.55
CA ALA A 252 -6.81 10.85 -4.63
C ALA A 252 -8.28 10.67 -4.20
N ASP A 253 -8.90 11.75 -3.73
CA ASP A 253 -10.25 11.79 -3.15
C ASP A 253 -11.25 10.95 -3.94
N GLY A 254 -11.88 9.95 -3.30
CA GLY A 254 -12.81 9.01 -3.93
C GLY A 254 -12.17 8.06 -4.95
N GLY A 255 -10.83 8.05 -5.06
CA GLY A 255 -10.07 7.25 -6.01
C GLY A 255 -9.40 6.03 -5.39
N ARG A 256 -8.23 5.68 -5.94
CA ARG A 256 -7.43 4.53 -5.46
C ARG A 256 -5.96 4.87 -5.36
N VAL A 257 -5.33 4.46 -4.26
CA VAL A 257 -3.88 4.53 -4.06
C VAL A 257 -3.34 3.12 -3.80
N GLN A 258 -2.26 2.77 -4.50
CA GLN A 258 -1.56 1.50 -4.34
C GLN A 258 -0.07 1.75 -4.12
N LEU A 259 0.49 1.23 -3.04
CA LEU A 259 1.92 1.12 -2.81
C LEU A 259 2.29 -0.37 -2.83
N SER A 260 3.22 -0.77 -3.70
CA SER A 260 3.60 -2.17 -3.85
C SER A 260 5.11 -2.34 -3.96
N ALA A 261 5.67 -3.24 -3.18
CA ALA A 261 7.07 -3.62 -3.24
C ALA A 261 7.19 -5.14 -3.28
N LEU A 262 7.60 -5.70 -4.42
CA LEU A 262 7.74 -7.14 -4.60
C LEU A 262 9.10 -7.49 -5.21
N ALA A 263 9.77 -8.53 -4.70
CA ALA A 263 11.00 -9.07 -5.27
C ALA A 263 10.86 -10.54 -5.69
N ALA A 264 11.74 -10.98 -6.59
CA ALA A 264 11.86 -12.38 -6.97
C ALA A 264 12.85 -13.09 -6.05
N GLY A 265 12.36 -13.99 -5.23
CA GLY A 265 13.20 -14.88 -4.43
C GLY A 265 13.40 -14.43 -2.98
N VAL A 266 14.11 -15.26 -2.21
CA VAL A 266 14.39 -15.04 -0.79
C VAL A 266 15.44 -13.92 -0.66
N VAL A 267 15.04 -12.68 -0.81
CA VAL A 267 15.85 -11.51 -0.46
C VAL A 267 15.09 -10.76 0.61
N VAL A 268 15.73 -10.60 1.73
CA VAL A 268 15.29 -9.80 2.87
C VAL A 268 15.21 -8.34 2.42
N ASP A 269 14.12 -7.64 2.78
CA ASP A 269 13.92 -6.19 2.67
C ASP A 269 13.13 -5.67 1.44
N GLN A 270 11.93 -6.17 1.25
CA GLN A 270 10.93 -5.51 0.41
C GLN A 270 10.13 -4.55 1.31
N VAL A 271 10.50 -3.28 1.33
CA VAL A 271 10.04 -2.34 2.35
C VAL A 271 9.08 -1.31 1.78
N ILE A 272 7.93 -1.16 2.44
CA ILE A 272 7.03 -0.01 2.27
C ILE A 272 7.03 0.80 3.56
N ASN A 273 7.40 2.08 3.45
CA ASN A 273 7.32 3.05 4.54
C ASN A 273 6.23 4.08 4.22
N ALA A 274 5.08 3.98 4.86
CA ALA A 274 3.98 4.94 4.74
C ALA A 274 3.99 5.90 5.94
N GLY A 275 4.91 6.86 5.94
CA GLY A 275 5.10 7.85 7.01
C GLY A 275 4.41 9.18 6.74
N GLY A 276 3.90 9.42 5.52
CA GLY A 276 3.22 10.63 5.13
C GLY A 276 1.69 10.53 5.22
N HIS A 277 1.01 11.32 4.40
CA HIS A 277 -0.46 11.34 4.32
C HIS A 277 -0.94 10.76 2.99
N ILE A 278 -1.78 9.74 3.06
CA ILE A 278 -2.47 9.17 1.89
C ILE A 278 -3.96 9.34 2.14
N SER A 279 -4.64 10.09 1.25
CA SER A 279 -6.09 10.30 1.32
C SER A 279 -6.77 9.88 0.03
N VAL A 280 -7.79 9.06 0.18
CA VAL A 280 -8.79 8.72 -0.83
C VAL A 280 -10.19 9.05 -0.30
N SER A 281 -10.28 9.95 0.67
CA SER A 281 -11.52 10.36 1.32
C SER A 281 -12.51 11.00 0.33
N SER A 282 -13.78 11.01 0.67
CA SER A 282 -14.81 11.64 -0.16
C SER A 282 -15.79 12.46 0.67
N ALA A 283 -15.96 13.73 0.28
CA ALA A 283 -16.91 14.62 0.92
C ALA A 283 -18.38 14.42 0.45
N HIS A 284 -18.61 13.60 -0.57
CA HIS A 284 -19.94 13.45 -1.20
C HIS A 284 -20.35 12.01 -1.49
N GLN A 285 -19.44 11.05 -1.34
CA GLN A 285 -19.63 9.64 -1.68
C GLN A 285 -18.95 8.76 -0.60
N ASP A 286 -18.91 7.48 -0.85
CA ASP A 286 -18.11 6.54 -0.08
C ASP A 286 -16.63 6.86 -0.25
N GLY A 287 -15.80 6.48 0.72
CA GLY A 287 -14.35 6.58 0.62
C GLY A 287 -13.78 5.70 -0.49
N GLY A 288 -12.56 6.01 -0.92
CA GLY A 288 -11.85 5.23 -1.93
C GLY A 288 -11.13 4.01 -1.37
N THR A 289 -10.08 3.57 -2.08
CA THR A 289 -9.31 2.38 -1.69
C THR A 289 -7.83 2.70 -1.56
N ILE A 290 -7.21 2.31 -0.44
CA ILE A 290 -5.76 2.31 -0.21
C ILE A 290 -5.28 0.88 -0.07
N VAL A 291 -4.25 0.50 -0.83
CA VAL A 291 -3.61 -0.82 -0.75
C VAL A 291 -2.10 -0.64 -0.58
N LEU A 292 -1.55 -1.24 0.48
CA LEU A 292 -0.12 -1.37 0.73
C LEU A 292 0.20 -2.87 0.70
N GLU A 293 1.13 -3.31 -0.16
CA GLU A 293 1.46 -4.72 -0.33
C GLU A 293 2.97 -4.94 -0.51
N GLY A 294 3.60 -5.61 0.46
CA GLY A 294 5.05 -5.86 0.47
C GLY A 294 5.43 -6.95 1.47
N GLU A 295 6.70 -7.33 1.54
CA GLU A 295 7.19 -8.25 2.57
C GLU A 295 7.20 -7.57 3.96
N SER A 296 7.63 -6.30 3.99
CA SER A 296 7.61 -5.48 5.20
C SER A 296 6.87 -4.17 4.94
N VAL A 297 5.82 -3.92 5.71
CA VAL A 297 5.03 -2.69 5.64
C VAL A 297 5.05 -1.99 6.99
N THR A 298 5.54 -0.75 7.00
CA THR A 298 5.49 0.12 8.17
C THR A 298 4.58 1.31 7.89
N VAL A 299 3.57 1.50 8.73
CA VAL A 299 2.70 2.67 8.71
C VAL A 299 2.99 3.51 9.96
N SER A 300 3.43 4.73 9.74
CA SER A 300 3.65 5.73 10.80
C SER A 300 2.95 7.06 10.50
N GLY A 301 2.26 7.15 9.37
CA GLY A 301 1.51 8.30 8.92
C GLY A 301 0.01 8.08 8.93
N THR A 302 -0.69 8.83 8.08
CA THR A 302 -2.15 8.79 7.97
C THR A 302 -2.59 8.13 6.67
N LEU A 303 -3.49 7.15 6.79
CA LEU A 303 -4.22 6.53 5.70
C LEU A 303 -5.71 6.88 5.89
N ASP A 304 -6.24 7.74 5.01
CA ASP A 304 -7.62 8.25 5.11
C ASP A 304 -8.43 7.79 3.89
N ALA A 305 -9.34 6.87 4.13
CA ALA A 305 -10.34 6.39 3.19
C ALA A 305 -11.77 6.69 3.70
N SER A 306 -11.93 7.73 4.51
CA SER A 306 -13.24 8.14 5.03
C SER A 306 -14.17 8.64 3.91
N GLY A 307 -15.46 8.51 4.10
CA GLY A 307 -16.44 8.97 3.13
C GLY A 307 -17.69 9.58 3.75
N ALA A 308 -18.39 10.44 3.02
CA ALA A 308 -19.58 11.10 3.53
C ALA A 308 -20.76 10.13 3.68
N THR A 309 -20.94 9.20 2.75
CA THR A 309 -22.08 8.28 2.68
C THR A 309 -21.71 6.83 3.03
N GLY A 310 -20.45 6.53 3.17
CA GLY A 310 -19.90 5.23 3.59
C GLY A 310 -18.39 5.30 3.68
N GLY A 311 -17.79 4.49 4.55
CA GLY A 311 -16.35 4.34 4.64
C GLY A 311 -15.79 3.57 3.45
N GLY A 312 -14.50 3.77 3.13
CA GLY A 312 -13.79 3.06 2.06
C GLY A 312 -13.01 1.85 2.56
N ASP A 313 -12.00 1.46 1.79
CA ASP A 313 -11.16 0.28 2.02
C ASP A 313 -9.71 0.69 2.30
N ILE A 314 -9.11 0.17 3.38
CA ILE A 314 -7.67 0.25 3.64
C ILE A 314 -7.15 -1.17 3.83
N ARG A 315 -6.13 -1.55 3.07
CA ARG A 315 -5.47 -2.86 3.19
C ARG A 315 -3.97 -2.69 3.28
N ALA A 316 -3.40 -3.06 4.42
CA ALA A 316 -1.96 -3.17 4.64
C ALA A 316 -1.60 -4.64 4.81
N LEU A 317 -1.04 -5.24 3.77
CA LEU A 317 -0.79 -6.68 3.66
C LEU A 317 0.72 -6.92 3.55
N ALA A 318 1.27 -7.73 4.44
CA ALA A 318 2.70 -7.99 4.48
C ALA A 318 3.03 -9.36 5.07
N ASP A 319 4.29 -9.80 4.94
CA ASP A 319 4.82 -10.84 5.81
C ASP A 319 5.08 -10.27 7.21
N HIS A 320 5.60 -9.03 7.26
CA HIS A 320 5.85 -8.30 8.50
C HIS A 320 5.19 -6.93 8.48
N LEU A 321 4.13 -6.75 9.25
CA LEU A 321 3.42 -5.48 9.38
C LEU A 321 3.78 -4.77 10.69
N THR A 322 3.97 -3.46 10.62
CA THR A 322 4.13 -2.59 11.79
C THR A 322 3.24 -1.35 11.66
N LEU A 323 2.33 -1.16 12.62
CA LEU A 323 1.68 0.12 12.88
C LEU A 323 2.36 0.77 14.09
N THR A 324 2.97 1.95 13.88
CA THR A 324 3.58 2.70 14.99
C THR A 324 2.52 3.45 15.80
N ALA A 325 2.88 4.00 16.95
CA ALA A 325 1.97 4.78 17.79
C ALA A 325 1.37 6.02 17.08
N ASP A 326 2.06 6.53 16.06
CA ASP A 326 1.59 7.69 15.28
C ASP A 326 0.69 7.30 14.11
N ALA A 327 0.55 6.00 13.81
CA ALA A 327 -0.28 5.52 12.70
C ALA A 327 -1.76 5.87 12.91
N ARG A 328 -2.39 6.38 11.85
CA ARG A 328 -3.82 6.70 11.82
C ARG A 328 -4.45 6.13 10.57
N LEU A 329 -5.39 5.21 10.75
CA LEU A 329 -6.14 4.57 9.68
C LEU A 329 -7.62 4.92 9.86
N ASP A 330 -8.19 5.58 8.88
CA ASP A 330 -9.58 6.02 8.92
C ASP A 330 -10.35 5.59 7.66
N ALA A 331 -11.34 4.74 7.85
CA ALA A 331 -12.31 4.31 6.84
C ALA A 331 -13.74 4.52 7.36
N ALA A 332 -13.98 5.59 8.12
CA ALA A 332 -15.28 5.87 8.70
C ALA A 332 -16.23 6.52 7.71
N ALA A 333 -17.54 6.29 7.91
CA ALA A 333 -18.56 7.17 7.37
C ALA A 333 -18.63 8.44 8.22
N THR A 334 -18.62 9.63 7.59
CA THR A 334 -18.50 10.91 8.32
C THR A 334 -19.83 11.65 8.48
N VAL A 335 -20.82 11.43 7.60
CA VAL A 335 -22.12 12.10 7.61
C VAL A 335 -23.25 11.10 7.78
N ALA A 336 -23.28 10.05 6.96
CA ALA A 336 -24.29 9.00 7.00
C ALA A 336 -23.71 7.71 6.41
N GLY A 337 -24.31 6.55 6.73
CA GLY A 337 -23.98 5.27 6.10
C GLY A 337 -23.12 4.35 6.95
N ASP A 338 -22.72 3.26 6.34
CA ASP A 338 -21.95 2.20 7.00
C ASP A 338 -20.46 2.58 7.05
N GLY A 339 -19.78 2.13 8.10
CA GLY A 339 -18.31 2.19 8.18
C GLY A 339 -17.67 1.26 7.16
N GLY A 340 -16.42 1.56 6.80
CA GLY A 340 -15.66 0.83 5.79
C GLY A 340 -14.94 -0.40 6.32
N PHE A 341 -13.89 -0.79 5.61
CA PHE A 341 -13.09 -1.96 5.94
C PHE A 341 -11.62 -1.59 6.06
N ILE A 342 -10.99 -2.04 7.14
CA ILE A 342 -9.56 -1.90 7.37
C ILE A 342 -8.98 -3.29 7.63
N GLU A 343 -7.95 -3.66 6.87
CA GLU A 343 -7.20 -4.89 7.07
C GLU A 343 -5.73 -4.55 7.32
N THR A 344 -5.22 -5.04 8.45
CA THR A 344 -3.82 -4.87 8.84
C THR A 344 -3.24 -6.25 9.16
N SER A 345 -2.86 -6.97 8.11
CA SER A 345 -2.50 -8.38 8.20
C SER A 345 -1.02 -8.58 7.90
N GLY A 346 -0.32 -9.22 8.85
CA GLY A 346 1.07 -9.63 8.69
C GLY A 346 1.15 -11.14 8.77
N TYR A 347 1.40 -11.82 7.64
CA TYR A 347 1.41 -13.29 7.59
C TYR A 347 2.34 -13.92 8.62
N GLN A 348 3.53 -13.38 8.84
CA GLN A 348 4.46 -13.85 9.87
C GLN A 348 4.32 -13.05 11.16
N THR A 349 4.28 -11.71 11.05
CA THR A 349 4.13 -10.84 12.22
C THR A 349 3.28 -9.61 11.92
N ALA A 350 2.38 -9.26 12.83
CA ALA A 350 1.67 -7.99 12.86
C ALA A 350 1.92 -7.31 14.22
N SER A 351 2.66 -6.22 14.23
CA SER A 351 2.95 -5.42 15.43
C SER A 351 2.18 -4.12 15.41
N ILE A 352 1.22 -3.98 16.33
CA ILE A 352 0.37 -2.80 16.40
C ILE A 352 0.59 -2.14 17.76
N ALA A 353 1.21 -0.95 17.71
CA ALA A 353 1.63 -0.22 18.89
C ALA A 353 0.44 0.42 19.64
N ASP A 354 0.64 0.66 20.92
CA ASP A 354 -0.23 1.54 21.69
C ASP A 354 -0.21 2.96 21.12
N GLY A 355 -1.38 3.62 21.04
CA GLY A 355 -1.52 4.93 20.42
C GLY A 355 -1.82 4.93 18.92
N ALA A 356 -1.66 3.81 18.21
CA ALA A 356 -2.20 3.68 16.85
C ALA A 356 -3.72 3.88 16.87
N THR A 357 -4.24 4.60 15.88
CA THR A 357 -5.66 4.91 15.78
C THR A 357 -6.25 4.22 14.55
N VAL A 358 -7.28 3.41 14.75
CA VAL A 358 -7.98 2.71 13.67
C VAL A 358 -9.47 2.92 13.81
N SER A 359 -10.10 3.51 12.79
CA SER A 359 -11.52 3.86 12.76
C SER A 359 -12.18 3.40 11.46
N ALA A 360 -13.22 2.61 11.60
CA ALA A 360 -14.15 2.25 10.52
C ALA A 360 -15.60 2.46 11.01
N ALA A 361 -15.85 3.57 11.70
CA ALA A 361 -17.15 3.84 12.31
C ALA A 361 -18.22 4.12 11.25
N GLY A 362 -19.45 3.66 11.49
CA GLY A 362 -20.62 4.06 10.71
C GLY A 362 -21.25 5.33 11.27
N ALA A 363 -21.77 6.19 10.41
CA ALA A 363 -22.54 7.38 10.79
C ALA A 363 -24.04 7.11 10.63
N GLY A 364 -24.67 6.58 11.67
CA GLY A 364 -26.07 6.15 11.63
C GLY A 364 -26.33 4.87 10.84
N GLY A 365 -25.30 4.24 10.31
CA GLY A 365 -25.29 2.93 9.67
C GLY A 365 -24.60 1.87 10.53
N ALA A 366 -24.27 0.73 9.93
CA ALA A 366 -23.53 -0.34 10.57
C ALA A 366 -22.08 0.08 10.85
N ALA A 367 -21.53 -0.41 11.97
CA ALA A 367 -20.09 -0.33 12.24
C ALA A 367 -19.31 -1.08 11.17
N GLY A 368 -18.28 -0.48 10.61
CA GLY A 368 -17.32 -1.17 9.74
C GLY A 368 -16.38 -2.06 10.53
N THR A 369 -15.41 -2.66 9.85
CA THR A 369 -14.58 -3.71 10.46
C THR A 369 -13.09 -3.40 10.31
N TRP A 370 -12.35 -3.59 11.39
CA TRP A 370 -10.91 -3.72 11.41
C TRP A 370 -10.52 -5.17 11.59
N LEU A 371 -9.86 -5.76 10.59
CA LEU A 371 -9.35 -7.12 10.57
C LEU A 371 -7.83 -7.14 10.81
N ILE A 372 -7.39 -8.03 11.71
CA ILE A 372 -6.00 -8.38 11.94
C ILE A 372 -5.86 -9.90 11.79
N ASP A 373 -5.05 -10.37 10.83
CA ASP A 373 -4.95 -11.79 10.49
C ASP A 373 -3.47 -12.25 10.37
N PRO A 374 -2.74 -12.42 11.47
CA PRO A 374 -1.42 -13.03 11.49
C PRO A 374 -1.50 -14.54 11.78
N LEU A 375 -0.33 -15.20 11.68
CA LEU A 375 -0.20 -16.62 12.02
C LEU A 375 -0.58 -16.94 13.48
N ASN A 376 -0.11 -16.12 14.41
CA ASN A 376 -0.46 -16.15 15.84
C ASN A 376 -0.57 -14.70 16.33
N LEU A 377 -1.34 -14.43 17.38
CA LEU A 377 -1.54 -13.09 17.91
C LEU A 377 -1.56 -13.06 19.43
N THR A 378 -0.87 -12.09 20.01
CA THR A 378 -0.96 -11.82 21.45
C THR A 378 -1.53 -10.41 21.68
N ILE A 379 -2.60 -10.32 22.45
CA ILE A 379 -3.12 -9.05 22.97
C ILE A 379 -2.34 -8.72 24.23
N ILE A 380 -1.64 -7.58 24.22
CA ILE A 380 -0.81 -7.10 25.34
C ILE A 380 -1.43 -5.85 25.99
N SER A 381 -1.07 -5.55 27.25
CA SER A 381 -1.64 -4.39 27.96
C SER A 381 -1.11 -3.04 27.44
N GLY A 382 0.14 -3.01 26.98
CA GLY A 382 0.79 -1.79 26.47
C GLY A 382 2.23 -2.04 26.01
N ALA A 383 2.94 -0.98 25.62
CA ALA A 383 4.27 -1.07 25.02
C ALA A 383 5.36 -1.59 25.99
N ASP A 384 5.13 -1.52 27.29
CA ASP A 384 6.13 -1.85 28.33
C ASP A 384 6.02 -3.29 28.87
N ASP A 385 5.14 -4.14 28.33
CA ASP A 385 4.87 -5.47 28.89
C ASP A 385 5.95 -6.52 28.62
N GLY A 386 7.13 -6.08 28.24
CA GLY A 386 8.24 -6.96 27.90
C GLY A 386 8.04 -7.59 26.51
N ILE A 387 9.07 -7.54 25.72
CA ILE A 387 9.11 -7.92 24.32
C ILE A 387 8.50 -9.30 24.10
N VAL A 388 7.28 -9.33 23.62
CA VAL A 388 6.70 -10.54 23.05
C VAL A 388 7.20 -10.64 21.61
N SER A 389 8.05 -11.60 21.33
CA SER A 389 8.41 -11.89 19.94
C SER A 389 7.19 -12.45 19.23
N GLY A 390 6.82 -11.86 18.10
CA GLY A 390 5.68 -12.30 17.30
C GLY A 390 4.68 -11.18 17.06
N SER A 391 3.48 -11.56 16.67
CA SER A 391 2.40 -10.61 16.40
C SER A 391 1.78 -10.11 17.70
N THR A 392 1.64 -8.80 17.80
CA THR A 392 1.06 -8.16 18.99
C THR A 392 0.10 -7.05 18.61
N VAL A 393 -0.95 -6.91 19.43
CA VAL A 393 -1.83 -5.73 19.42
C VAL A 393 -2.09 -5.30 20.87
N THR A 394 -2.13 -4.01 21.14
CA THR A 394 -2.40 -3.54 22.50
C THR A 394 -3.90 -3.53 22.80
N ALA A 395 -4.26 -3.86 24.04
CA ALA A 395 -5.62 -3.77 24.51
C ALA A 395 -6.20 -2.36 24.35
N GLY A 396 -5.39 -1.31 24.62
CA GLY A 396 -5.79 0.08 24.47
C GLY A 396 -6.20 0.45 23.05
N THR A 397 -5.50 -0.04 22.03
CA THR A 397 -5.86 0.22 20.62
C THR A 397 -7.17 -0.50 20.24
N ILE A 398 -7.39 -1.72 20.74
CA ILE A 398 -8.66 -2.44 20.57
C ILE A 398 -9.81 -1.68 21.24
N GLU A 399 -9.62 -1.26 22.48
CA GLU A 399 -10.61 -0.50 23.25
C GLU A 399 -10.99 0.83 22.58
N ALA A 400 -9.99 1.56 22.08
CA ALA A 400 -10.21 2.80 21.36
C ALA A 400 -11.03 2.59 20.07
N SER A 401 -10.74 1.53 19.31
CA SER A 401 -11.48 1.21 18.08
C SER A 401 -12.93 0.81 18.37
N LEU A 402 -13.18 -0.04 19.37
CA LEU A 402 -14.51 -0.41 19.83
C LEU A 402 -15.29 0.81 20.35
N GLY A 403 -14.61 1.66 21.15
CA GLY A 403 -15.15 2.90 21.68
C GLY A 403 -15.48 3.92 20.59
N GLY A 404 -14.75 3.90 19.48
CA GLY A 404 -15.00 4.68 18.28
C GLY A 404 -16.07 4.12 17.36
N GLY A 405 -16.69 2.97 17.67
CA GLY A 405 -17.74 2.38 16.85
C GLY A 405 -17.23 1.52 15.70
N THR A 406 -16.06 0.90 15.84
CA THR A 406 -15.45 0.00 14.86
C THR A 406 -15.49 -1.44 15.37
N ASN A 407 -16.02 -2.39 14.60
CA ASN A 407 -15.87 -3.81 14.88
C ASN A 407 -14.40 -4.21 14.78
N VAL A 408 -13.90 -4.95 15.76
CA VAL A 408 -12.53 -5.47 15.76
C VAL A 408 -12.57 -6.99 15.57
N SER A 409 -11.94 -7.47 14.50
CA SER A 409 -11.84 -8.92 14.19
C SER A 409 -10.38 -9.34 14.25
N LEU A 410 -10.04 -10.15 15.22
CA LEU A 410 -8.73 -10.77 15.39
C LEU A 410 -8.83 -12.21 14.94
N THR A 411 -8.16 -12.54 13.85
CA THR A 411 -8.17 -13.87 13.25
C THR A 411 -6.75 -14.38 13.18
N THR A 412 -6.53 -15.64 13.55
CA THR A 412 -5.21 -16.25 13.41
C THR A 412 -5.26 -17.35 12.35
N ASN A 413 -4.25 -17.37 11.48
CA ASN A 413 -4.18 -18.32 10.39
C ASN A 413 -4.00 -19.76 10.92
N GLN A 414 -4.87 -20.66 10.49
CA GLN A 414 -4.93 -22.05 10.95
C GLN A 414 -4.07 -23.01 10.11
N SER A 415 -3.08 -22.52 9.39
CA SER A 415 -2.22 -23.36 8.54
C SER A 415 -1.09 -23.99 9.34
N GLY A 416 -1.36 -25.11 10.01
CA GLY A 416 -0.34 -25.87 10.70
C GLY A 416 -0.83 -26.46 12.03
N SER A 417 -0.08 -27.42 12.60
CA SER A 417 -0.46 -28.08 13.87
C SER A 417 -0.20 -27.23 15.11
N ASP A 418 0.70 -26.22 15.01
CA ASP A 418 1.19 -25.43 16.14
C ASP A 418 0.84 -23.94 16.02
N ASP A 419 0.28 -23.51 14.88
CA ASP A 419 -0.06 -22.14 14.57
C ASP A 419 -1.56 -21.89 14.71
N GLY A 420 -1.97 -20.63 14.80
CA GLY A 420 -3.36 -20.23 14.94
C GLY A 420 -3.78 -19.93 16.38
N ASP A 421 -2.82 -19.64 17.27
CA ASP A 421 -3.11 -19.32 18.66
C ASP A 421 -3.34 -17.81 18.86
N LEU A 422 -4.41 -17.48 19.58
CA LEU A 422 -4.71 -16.14 20.04
C LEU A 422 -4.57 -16.10 21.56
N THR A 423 -3.63 -15.30 22.05
CA THR A 423 -3.34 -15.16 23.48
C THR A 423 -3.80 -13.80 23.99
N VAL A 424 -4.61 -13.77 25.03
CA VAL A 424 -5.02 -12.58 25.76
C VAL A 424 -4.12 -12.45 26.99
N ALA A 425 -3.07 -11.65 26.89
CA ALA A 425 -2.14 -11.34 27.98
C ALA A 425 -2.44 -9.98 28.61
N GLY A 426 -3.03 -9.05 27.88
CA GLY A 426 -3.55 -7.76 28.35
C GLY A 426 -5.06 -7.81 28.53
N SER A 427 -5.58 -7.26 29.64
CA SER A 427 -7.00 -7.14 29.87
C SER A 427 -7.63 -6.12 28.92
N ILE A 428 -8.78 -6.47 28.33
CA ILE A 428 -9.59 -5.58 27.51
C ILE A 428 -10.77 -5.09 28.36
N ASN A 429 -10.91 -3.76 28.47
CA ASN A 429 -12.03 -3.14 29.18
C ASN A 429 -12.66 -2.04 28.30
N ALA A 430 -13.47 -2.45 27.35
CA ALA A 430 -14.03 -1.59 26.32
C ALA A 430 -15.46 -1.15 26.65
N THR A 431 -15.77 0.13 26.33
CA THR A 431 -17.14 0.61 26.18
C THR A 431 -17.39 0.83 24.70
N SER A 432 -18.16 -0.07 24.10
CA SER A 432 -18.47 -0.03 22.67
C SER A 432 -19.47 1.07 22.34
N THR A 433 -19.24 1.77 21.24
CA THR A 433 -20.19 2.73 20.65
C THR A 433 -20.89 2.10 19.45
N GLY A 434 -22.17 2.39 19.25
CA GLY A 434 -22.91 1.89 18.09
C GLY A 434 -23.09 0.36 18.03
N GLY A 435 -22.84 -0.35 19.15
CA GLY A 435 -22.91 -1.81 19.19
C GLY A 435 -21.73 -2.51 18.53
N ALA A 436 -20.59 -1.84 18.35
CA ALA A 436 -19.39 -2.43 17.78
C ALA A 436 -18.94 -3.66 18.58
N SER A 437 -18.46 -4.68 17.88
CA SER A 437 -18.24 -6.02 18.42
C SER A 437 -16.77 -6.43 18.33
N LEU A 438 -16.30 -7.22 19.30
CA LEU A 438 -15.02 -7.91 19.26
C LEU A 438 -15.23 -9.35 18.80
N ILE A 439 -14.51 -9.75 17.75
CA ILE A 439 -14.54 -11.10 17.20
C ILE A 439 -13.13 -11.68 17.35
N LEU A 440 -13.02 -12.80 18.06
CA LEU A 440 -11.78 -13.54 18.22
C LEU A 440 -11.93 -14.90 17.54
N THR A 441 -11.09 -15.15 16.53
CA THR A 441 -11.08 -16.39 15.77
C THR A 441 -9.69 -17.02 15.82
N GLY A 442 -9.59 -18.28 16.21
CA GLY A 442 -8.32 -18.97 16.28
C GLY A 442 -8.44 -20.45 16.51
N ARG A 443 -7.34 -21.19 16.30
CA ARG A 443 -7.25 -22.59 16.70
C ARG A 443 -7.43 -22.74 18.21
N ARG A 444 -6.82 -21.85 18.96
CA ARG A 444 -6.91 -21.77 20.42
C ARG A 444 -6.99 -20.32 20.85
N ILE A 445 -7.90 -20.01 21.76
CA ILE A 445 -7.96 -18.72 22.45
C ILE A 445 -7.67 -18.98 23.93
N GLN A 446 -6.66 -18.30 24.48
CA GLN A 446 -6.23 -18.47 25.86
C GLN A 446 -5.98 -17.14 26.54
N ALA A 447 -6.32 -17.02 27.82
CA ALA A 447 -5.93 -15.90 28.66
C ALA A 447 -4.76 -16.29 29.56
N THR A 448 -3.84 -15.37 29.81
CA THR A 448 -2.68 -15.57 30.68
C THR A 448 -2.59 -14.45 31.72
N GLY A 449 -1.94 -14.73 32.85
CA GLY A 449 -1.70 -13.69 33.88
C GLY A 449 -2.95 -13.18 34.59
N GLY A 450 -4.11 -13.83 34.47
CA GLY A 450 -5.38 -13.34 35.03
C GLY A 450 -6.03 -12.23 34.20
N SER A 451 -5.66 -12.10 32.93
CA SER A 451 -6.27 -11.12 32.02
C SER A 451 -7.75 -11.40 31.78
N THR A 452 -8.53 -10.34 31.60
CA THR A 452 -9.98 -10.36 31.46
C THR A 452 -10.44 -9.67 30.19
N ILE A 453 -11.61 -10.01 29.68
CA ILE A 453 -12.29 -9.28 28.60
C ILE A 453 -13.62 -8.77 29.15
N SER A 454 -13.80 -7.45 29.12
CA SER A 454 -15.02 -6.77 29.51
C SER A 454 -15.45 -5.83 28.39
N ILE A 455 -16.65 -6.03 27.83
CA ILE A 455 -17.19 -5.20 26.74
C ILE A 455 -18.59 -4.73 27.15
N ALA A 456 -18.72 -3.43 27.32
CA ALA A 456 -20.00 -2.79 27.61
C ALA A 456 -20.61 -2.24 26.31
N GLY A 457 -21.88 -2.56 26.04
CA GLY A 457 -22.64 -2.04 24.90
C GLY A 457 -22.31 -2.65 23.53
N GLY A 458 -21.49 -3.70 23.48
CA GLY A 458 -21.14 -4.45 22.27
C GLY A 458 -21.28 -5.95 22.45
N ASN A 459 -20.82 -6.71 21.46
CA ASN A 459 -20.83 -8.17 21.50
C ASN A 459 -19.38 -8.71 21.54
N LEU A 460 -19.23 -9.89 22.15
CA LEU A 460 -18.04 -10.72 22.02
C LEU A 460 -18.40 -12.01 21.29
N THR A 461 -17.65 -12.29 20.21
CA THR A 461 -17.79 -13.55 19.48
C THR A 461 -16.47 -14.32 19.58
N LEU A 462 -16.54 -15.59 19.95
CA LEU A 462 -15.40 -16.49 20.03
C LEU A 462 -15.59 -17.65 19.05
N ASN A 463 -14.73 -17.76 18.06
CA ASN A 463 -14.69 -18.84 17.07
C ASN A 463 -13.43 -19.68 17.33
N VAL A 464 -13.56 -20.85 17.92
CA VAL A 464 -12.42 -21.66 18.35
C VAL A 464 -12.54 -23.09 17.85
N ASN A 465 -11.48 -23.59 17.23
CA ASN A 465 -11.48 -24.93 16.66
C ASN A 465 -10.91 -26.03 17.59
N ALA A 466 -10.26 -25.66 18.70
CA ALA A 466 -9.63 -26.61 19.60
C ALA A 466 -10.02 -26.37 21.07
N VAL A 467 -9.18 -25.66 21.84
CA VAL A 467 -9.41 -25.46 23.29
C VAL A 467 -9.52 -23.96 23.57
N ASN A 468 -10.57 -23.61 24.31
CA ASN A 468 -10.74 -22.23 24.78
C ASN A 468 -10.50 -22.20 26.31
N THR A 469 -9.56 -21.37 26.76
CA THR A 469 -9.27 -21.17 28.18
C THR A 469 -9.24 -19.66 28.42
N LEU A 470 -10.41 -19.08 28.70
CA LEU A 470 -10.52 -17.67 29.09
C LEU A 470 -10.79 -17.63 30.61
N ALA A 471 -10.00 -16.82 31.33
CA ALA A 471 -10.33 -16.44 32.69
C ALA A 471 -11.30 -15.25 32.62
N ASP A 472 -12.20 -15.15 33.55
CA ASP A 472 -13.16 -14.06 33.79
C ASP A 472 -13.52 -13.17 32.59
N THR A 473 -14.58 -13.51 31.88
CA THR A 473 -15.11 -12.73 30.75
C THR A 473 -16.41 -12.06 31.15
N THR A 474 -16.51 -10.74 31.01
CA THR A 474 -17.73 -9.97 31.28
C THR A 474 -18.21 -9.30 30.02
N VAL A 475 -19.43 -9.58 29.58
CA VAL A 475 -20.06 -8.99 28.41
C VAL A 475 -21.43 -8.45 28.84
N SER A 476 -21.70 -7.17 28.61
CA SER A 476 -23.03 -6.58 28.84
C SER A 476 -23.94 -6.63 27.60
N GLY A 477 -23.42 -7.14 26.48
CA GLY A 477 -24.15 -7.44 25.24
C GLY A 477 -24.40 -8.94 25.06
N ASN A 478 -24.58 -9.37 23.82
CA ASN A 478 -24.70 -10.78 23.47
C ASN A 478 -23.32 -11.44 23.39
N TRP A 479 -23.15 -12.55 24.05
CA TRP A 479 -22.01 -13.41 23.86
C TRP A 479 -22.38 -14.56 22.94
N ILE A 480 -21.64 -14.74 21.85
CA ILE A 480 -21.81 -15.85 20.92
C ILE A 480 -20.56 -16.70 20.98
N GLN A 481 -20.70 -17.95 21.34
CA GLN A 481 -19.60 -18.93 21.38
C GLN A 481 -19.91 -20.07 20.42
N ASP A 482 -19.01 -20.31 19.46
CA ASP A 482 -19.17 -21.36 18.45
C ASP A 482 -18.40 -22.65 18.79
N ALA A 483 -17.66 -22.72 19.90
CA ALA A 483 -16.85 -23.87 20.27
C ALA A 483 -16.89 -24.25 21.77
N LEU A 484 -16.62 -25.49 22.00
CA LEU A 484 -16.69 -26.21 23.27
C LEU A 484 -15.54 -25.86 24.23
N ASN A 485 -15.85 -25.61 25.48
CA ASN A 485 -15.02 -25.45 26.68
C ASN A 485 -14.51 -24.03 26.97
N VAL A 486 -15.36 -23.24 27.59
CA VAL A 486 -14.93 -22.08 28.38
C VAL A 486 -14.60 -22.57 29.80
N VAL A 487 -13.35 -22.37 30.22
CA VAL A 487 -12.94 -22.54 31.63
C VAL A 487 -12.82 -21.15 32.23
N GLY A 488 -13.84 -20.73 32.98
CA GLY A 488 -13.90 -19.38 33.57
C GLY A 488 -15.33 -18.95 33.88
N THR A 489 -15.48 -17.79 34.49
CA THR A 489 -16.79 -17.23 34.83
C THR A 489 -17.25 -16.30 33.71
N VAL A 490 -18.43 -16.57 33.17
CA VAL A 490 -19.10 -15.70 32.19
C VAL A 490 -20.22 -14.97 32.91
N SER A 491 -20.18 -13.64 32.88
CA SER A 491 -21.26 -12.79 33.32
C SER A 491 -21.82 -12.00 32.15
N GLY A 492 -23.06 -12.23 31.78
CA GLY A 492 -23.74 -11.61 30.64
C GLY A 492 -24.88 -12.50 30.12
N ASN A 493 -25.59 -12.00 29.10
CA ASN A 493 -26.56 -12.83 28.40
C ASN A 493 -25.86 -13.80 27.45
N VAL A 494 -26.07 -15.08 27.59
CA VAL A 494 -25.59 -16.17 26.72
C VAL A 494 -26.69 -16.46 25.69
#